data_b45bc59d329ddbafb7ab57d07db46649
#
_entry.id   b45bc59d329ddbafb7ab57d07db46649
#
_cell.length_a   1.000
_cell.length_b   1.000
_cell.length_c   1.000
_cell.angle_alpha   90.00
_cell.angle_beta   90.00
_cell.angle_gamma   90.00
#
_symmetry.space_group_name_H-M   'P 1'
#
loop_
_entity.id
_entity.type
_entity.pdbx_description
1 polymer ?
#
loop_
_entity_poly.entity_id
_entity_poly.type
_entity_poly.pdbx_seq_one_letter_code
_entity_poly.pdbx_strand_id
1 'polypeptide(L)'
;KQLQNTGSGNIGAALQGKVAGAQITQTSGDPSGGISVRMRGTSTISGSSEPLYVIDGVIVNNSTTNVTNLNVPAGSRAEIGTNRMADINPNDIEKLDVIPGAAASAIYGSRASNGVVLITTKKGKSGQMKIDFSTSLISNALRKKVHITTYGKQFGTAGLRLGNIANASTSPTPYTGGTISYTRPDGQTRILATDLVDVTRYDYQDNIFHKGLGTDNYISLSGGSDKTKYYFSGGYYKNEGIIIGTDFRRFNFKSRL
;
A
#
# COMPACT_ATOMS: atom_id res chain seq x y z
N LYS A 1 4.28 22.63 -7.28
CA LYS A 1 4.73 22.02 -8.55
C LYS A 1 5.41 20.65 -8.39
N GLN A 2 6.20 20.40 -7.32
CA GLN A 2 6.90 19.12 -7.16
C GLN A 2 5.99 17.94 -6.71
N LEU A 3 4.86 18.19 -6.09
CA LEU A 3 3.90 17.15 -5.67
C LEU A 3 3.01 16.67 -6.82
N GLN A 4 2.78 17.53 -7.81
CA GLN A 4 1.90 17.28 -8.95
C GLN A 4 2.52 16.35 -10.02
N ASN A 5 3.84 16.20 -10.05
CA ASN A 5 4.55 15.42 -11.09
C ASN A 5 4.79 13.94 -10.73
N THR A 6 4.21 13.43 -9.65
CA THR A 6 4.50 12.06 -9.21
C THR A 6 3.61 10.98 -9.85
N GLY A 7 2.61 11.36 -10.66
CA GLY A 7 1.71 10.39 -11.31
C GLY A 7 0.91 9.50 -10.35
N SER A 8 1.08 9.72 -9.05
CA SER A 8 0.45 8.95 -7.99
C SER A 8 -0.76 9.71 -7.46
N GLY A 9 -1.93 9.11 -7.53
CA GLY A 9 -3.16 9.63 -6.96
C GLY A 9 -3.18 9.71 -5.43
N ASN A 10 -2.08 9.30 -4.77
CA ASN A 10 -1.97 9.23 -3.31
C ASN A 10 -0.91 10.20 -2.78
N ILE A 11 -1.28 11.00 -1.78
CA ILE A 11 -0.40 12.00 -1.14
C ILE A 11 0.85 11.37 -0.54
N GLY A 12 0.73 10.21 0.08
CA GLY A 12 1.88 9.56 0.71
C GLY A 12 2.95 9.15 -0.30
N ALA A 13 2.56 8.63 -1.46
CA ALA A 13 3.51 8.32 -2.52
C ALA A 13 4.17 9.60 -3.09
N ALA A 14 3.42 10.71 -3.13
CA ALA A 14 3.96 12.00 -3.53
C ALA A 14 5.01 12.57 -2.56
N LEU A 15 5.00 12.11 -1.30
CA LEU A 15 5.97 12.48 -0.25
C LEU A 15 7.26 11.66 -0.30
N GLN A 16 7.22 10.48 -0.92
CA GLN A 16 8.36 9.57 -0.96
C GLN A 16 9.59 10.25 -1.57
N GLY A 17 10.71 10.23 -0.84
CA GLY A 17 11.96 10.85 -1.26
C GLY A 17 12.01 12.38 -1.13
N LYS A 18 10.94 13.05 -0.65
CA LYS A 18 10.87 14.52 -0.54
C LYS A 18 10.95 15.02 0.90
N VAL A 19 10.73 14.14 1.87
CA VAL A 19 10.76 14.49 3.29
C VAL A 19 11.99 13.87 3.94
N ALA A 20 12.90 14.72 4.40
CA ALA A 20 14.10 14.27 5.10
C ALA A 20 13.72 13.59 6.44
N GLY A 21 14.30 12.41 6.70
CA GLY A 21 14.07 11.68 7.95
C GLY A 21 12.70 10.96 8.02
N ALA A 22 11.93 10.93 6.94
CA ALA A 22 10.70 10.15 6.84
C ALA A 22 10.94 8.89 6.00
N GLN A 23 10.58 7.75 6.55
CA GLN A 23 10.47 6.48 5.83
C GLN A 23 9.04 6.32 5.37
N ILE A 24 8.83 6.27 4.07
CA ILE A 24 7.51 6.12 3.46
C ILE A 24 7.49 4.79 2.73
N THR A 25 6.62 3.90 3.18
CA THR A 25 6.45 2.58 2.60
C THR A 25 5.01 2.38 2.16
N GLN A 26 4.83 1.92 0.94
CA GLN A 26 3.53 1.51 0.44
C GLN A 26 3.26 0.09 0.93
N THR A 27 2.12 -0.13 1.58
CA THR A 27 1.78 -1.41 2.22
C THR A 27 1.36 -2.47 1.20
N SER A 28 0.79 -2.03 0.08
CA SER A 28 0.39 -2.93 -1.01
C SER A 28 0.50 -2.23 -2.38
N GLY A 29 0.47 -3.02 -3.45
CA GLY A 29 0.37 -2.50 -4.83
C GLY A 29 -1.05 -2.11 -5.25
N ASP A 30 -2.00 -2.11 -4.33
CA ASP A 30 -3.39 -1.71 -4.56
C ASP A 30 -3.48 -0.19 -4.82
N PRO A 31 -4.25 0.28 -5.80
CA PRO A 31 -4.47 1.71 -6.06
C PRO A 31 -5.01 2.51 -4.86
N SER A 32 -5.76 1.85 -3.96
CA SER A 32 -6.25 2.41 -2.69
C SER A 32 -5.36 2.08 -1.50
N GLY A 33 -4.26 1.37 -1.73
CA GLY A 33 -3.39 0.83 -0.70
C GLY A 33 -2.89 1.86 0.29
N GLY A 34 -2.88 1.50 1.56
CA GLY A 34 -2.38 2.32 2.64
C GLY A 34 -0.89 2.62 2.47
N ILE A 35 -0.52 3.81 2.87
CA ILE A 35 0.88 4.25 2.93
C ILE A 35 1.22 4.46 4.38
N SER A 36 2.24 3.77 4.84
CA SER A 36 2.81 3.97 6.17
C SER A 36 3.90 5.03 6.10
N VAL A 37 3.74 6.07 6.88
CA VAL A 37 4.73 7.14 7.04
C VAL A 37 5.32 7.01 8.43
N ARG A 38 6.63 6.87 8.54
CA ARG A 38 7.34 6.82 9.82
C ARG A 38 8.39 7.91 9.86
N MET A 39 8.39 8.69 10.92
CA MET A 39 9.37 9.75 11.11
C MET A 39 10.40 9.33 12.15
N ARG A 40 11.69 9.36 11.77
CA ARG A 40 12.83 9.04 12.64
C ARG A 40 12.80 7.64 13.29
N GLY A 41 12.14 6.66 12.65
CA GLY A 41 12.04 5.29 13.15
C GLY A 41 10.82 5.02 14.03
N THR A 42 10.79 3.85 14.68
CA THR A 42 9.72 3.43 15.58
C THR A 42 9.96 4.00 16.97
N SER A 43 9.03 4.80 17.49
CA SER A 43 9.07 5.40 18.83
C SER A 43 8.22 4.65 19.84
N THR A 44 7.50 3.62 19.43
CA THR A 44 6.58 2.85 20.28
C THR A 44 6.67 1.35 19.97
N ILE A 45 6.47 0.52 21.00
CA ILE A 45 6.50 -0.95 20.88
C ILE A 45 5.12 -1.47 20.52
N SER A 46 4.05 -0.89 21.05
CA SER A 46 2.67 -1.40 20.90
C SER A 46 1.67 -0.39 20.35
N GLY A 47 2.08 0.85 20.12
CA GLY A 47 1.22 1.90 19.54
C GLY A 47 1.44 2.10 18.04
N SER A 48 0.58 2.92 17.42
CA SER A 48 0.81 3.36 16.04
C SER A 48 2.06 4.22 15.96
N SER A 49 2.93 3.96 15.00
CA SER A 49 4.11 4.77 14.68
C SER A 49 3.84 5.81 13.59
N GLU A 50 2.58 5.96 13.17
CA GLU A 50 2.19 6.93 12.16
C GLU A 50 2.09 8.35 12.74
N PRO A 51 2.43 9.38 11.95
CA PRO A 51 2.27 10.77 12.36
C PRO A 51 0.80 11.17 12.42
N LEU A 52 0.52 12.23 13.16
CA LEU A 52 -0.78 12.87 13.16
C LEU A 52 -0.95 13.70 11.88
N TYR A 53 -2.11 13.59 11.23
CA TYR A 53 -2.43 14.39 10.06
C TYR A 53 -3.34 15.55 10.44
N VAL A 54 -2.97 16.75 9.98
CA VAL A 54 -3.73 17.98 10.21
C VAL A 54 -3.99 18.66 8.87
N ILE A 55 -5.25 18.82 8.50
CA ILE A 55 -5.67 19.43 7.24
C ILE A 55 -6.36 20.75 7.53
N ASP A 56 -5.81 21.85 7.05
CA ASP A 56 -6.33 23.20 7.29
C ASP A 56 -6.63 23.50 8.79
N GLY A 57 -5.84 22.93 9.70
CA GLY A 57 -5.98 23.08 11.14
C GLY A 57 -6.89 22.03 11.82
N VAL A 58 -7.54 21.16 11.05
CA VAL A 58 -8.38 20.08 11.58
C VAL A 58 -7.59 18.78 11.65
N ILE A 59 -7.62 18.11 12.81
CA ILE A 59 -6.99 16.81 13.00
C ILE A 59 -7.82 15.74 12.31
N VAL A 60 -7.19 14.99 11.41
CA VAL A 60 -7.81 13.89 10.67
C VAL A 60 -7.32 12.55 11.20
N ASN A 61 -8.24 11.66 11.47
CA ASN A 61 -7.91 10.29 11.85
C ASN A 61 -7.50 9.50 10.60
N ASN A 62 -6.27 8.99 10.60
CA ASN A 62 -5.71 8.15 9.53
C ASN A 62 -5.70 6.67 9.92
N SER A 63 -6.53 6.24 10.88
CA SER A 63 -6.61 4.81 11.22
C SER A 63 -7.07 4.01 10.02
N THR A 64 -6.27 3.03 9.65
CA THR A 64 -6.57 2.06 8.61
C THR A 64 -7.66 1.12 9.13
N THR A 65 -8.84 1.15 8.53
CA THR A 65 -9.92 0.23 8.90
C THR A 65 -9.84 -0.98 7.96
N ASN A 66 -9.47 -2.12 8.52
CA ASN A 66 -9.52 -3.40 7.81
C ASN A 66 -10.96 -3.92 7.80
N VAL A 67 -11.68 -3.72 6.72
CA VAL A 67 -13.05 -4.24 6.57
C VAL A 67 -13.07 -5.74 6.25
N THR A 68 -11.94 -6.28 5.80
CA THR A 68 -11.80 -7.70 5.42
C THR A 68 -11.49 -8.64 6.58
N ASN A 69 -11.22 -8.13 7.77
CA ASN A 69 -10.85 -8.93 8.95
C ASN A 69 -12.02 -9.65 9.64
N LEU A 70 -13.21 -9.66 9.05
CA LEU A 70 -14.36 -10.34 9.65
C LEU A 70 -14.24 -11.87 9.73
N ASN A 71 -13.24 -12.46 9.05
CA ASN A 71 -13.14 -13.92 8.99
C ASN A 71 -11.70 -14.49 8.98
N VAL A 72 -10.71 -13.73 9.42
CA VAL A 72 -9.31 -14.22 9.47
C VAL A 72 -8.93 -14.52 10.92
N PRO A 73 -8.43 -15.73 11.24
CA PRO A 73 -8.00 -16.07 12.58
C PRO A 73 -6.97 -15.07 13.13
N ALA A 74 -7.09 -14.75 14.42
CA ALA A 74 -6.16 -13.87 15.10
C ALA A 74 -4.72 -14.34 14.90
N GLY A 75 -3.94 -13.61 14.12
CA GLY A 75 -2.56 -13.95 13.74
C GLY A 75 -2.22 -13.75 12.26
N SER A 76 -3.20 -13.73 11.38
CA SER A 76 -2.99 -13.47 9.94
C SER A 76 -3.34 -12.01 9.66
N ARG A 77 -2.43 -11.10 9.94
CA ARG A 77 -2.59 -9.68 9.63
C ARG A 77 -2.26 -9.43 8.16
N ALA A 78 -3.20 -9.73 7.27
CA ALA A 78 -3.20 -9.11 5.95
C ALA A 78 -3.74 -7.68 6.12
N GLU A 79 -2.89 -6.74 6.44
CA GLU A 79 -3.25 -5.32 6.53
C GLU A 79 -3.42 -4.72 5.13
N ILE A 80 -4.47 -5.11 4.43
CA ILE A 80 -4.94 -4.39 3.25
C ILE A 80 -5.98 -3.39 3.75
N GLY A 81 -5.51 -2.33 4.38
CA GLY A 81 -6.38 -1.27 4.84
C GLY A 81 -6.45 -0.14 3.83
N THR A 82 -7.65 0.36 3.58
CA THR A 82 -7.83 1.62 2.86
C THR A 82 -7.43 2.77 3.77
N ASN A 83 -6.57 3.64 3.27
CA ASN A 83 -6.12 4.81 4.02
C ASN A 83 -6.97 6.02 3.62
N ARG A 84 -7.55 6.72 4.59
CA ARG A 84 -8.34 7.95 4.36
C ARG A 84 -7.56 9.08 3.69
N MET A 85 -6.25 9.03 3.73
CA MET A 85 -5.42 9.96 2.96
C MET A 85 -5.56 9.79 1.44
N ALA A 86 -6.06 8.63 0.98
CA ALA A 86 -6.40 8.43 -0.42
C ALA A 86 -7.61 9.27 -0.89
N ASP A 87 -8.46 9.70 0.04
CA ASP A 87 -9.64 10.53 -0.26
C ASP A 87 -9.27 11.98 -0.61
N ILE A 88 -8.07 12.42 -0.23
CA ILE A 88 -7.63 13.79 -0.45
C ILE A 88 -6.99 13.90 -1.83
N ASN A 89 -7.44 14.88 -2.61
CA ASN A 89 -6.84 15.14 -3.92
C ASN A 89 -5.50 15.88 -3.77
N PRO A 90 -4.37 15.29 -4.22
CA PRO A 90 -3.08 15.96 -4.19
C PRO A 90 -3.06 17.29 -4.95
N ASN A 91 -3.91 17.43 -5.98
CA ASN A 91 -4.01 18.64 -6.77
C ASN A 91 -4.60 19.83 -5.98
N ASP A 92 -5.34 19.56 -4.90
CA ASP A 92 -5.89 20.61 -4.00
C ASP A 92 -4.91 21.07 -2.92
N ILE A 93 -3.74 20.46 -2.81
CA ILE A 93 -2.74 20.81 -1.82
C ILE A 93 -1.91 22.00 -2.31
N GLU A 94 -1.81 23.03 -1.46
CA GLU A 94 -0.92 24.15 -1.68
C GLU A 94 0.45 23.90 -1.05
N LYS A 95 0.45 23.42 0.20
CA LYS A 95 1.67 23.24 0.99
C LYS A 95 1.55 22.00 1.89
N LEU A 96 2.66 21.34 2.10
CA LEU A 96 2.79 20.22 3.02
C LEU A 96 4.02 20.45 3.89
N ASP A 97 3.80 20.52 5.18
CA ASP A 97 4.85 20.69 6.17
C ASP A 97 4.88 19.48 7.10
N VAL A 98 6.08 19.06 7.47
CA VAL A 98 6.29 17.94 8.39
C VAL A 98 7.00 18.47 9.64
N ILE A 99 6.34 18.31 10.80
CA ILE A 99 6.87 18.72 12.10
C ILE A 99 7.32 17.48 12.87
N PRO A 100 8.58 17.42 13.28
CA PRO A 100 9.09 16.29 14.08
C PRO A 100 8.40 16.15 15.43
N GLY A 101 8.35 14.93 15.99
CA GLY A 101 7.55 14.59 17.16
C GLY A 101 7.75 15.48 18.40
N ALA A 102 8.99 15.84 18.73
CA ALA A 102 9.24 16.70 19.90
C ALA A 102 8.62 18.09 19.77
N ALA A 103 8.73 18.73 18.61
CA ALA A 103 8.12 20.02 18.35
C ALA A 103 6.60 19.90 18.13
N ALA A 104 6.16 18.80 17.52
CA ALA A 104 4.76 18.54 17.26
C ALA A 104 3.97 18.29 18.54
N SER A 105 4.52 17.55 19.50
CA SER A 105 3.86 17.25 20.77
C SER A 105 3.69 18.49 21.67
N ALA A 106 4.54 19.48 21.53
CA ALA A 106 4.36 20.76 22.23
C ALA A 106 3.12 21.53 21.76
N ILE A 107 2.71 21.35 20.50
CA ILE A 107 1.59 22.08 19.89
C ILE A 107 0.31 21.23 19.92
N TYR A 108 0.41 19.93 19.57
CA TYR A 108 -0.73 19.03 19.37
C TYR A 108 -0.89 17.97 20.45
N GLY A 109 -0.06 18.03 21.51
CA GLY A 109 -0.11 17.10 22.64
C GLY A 109 0.50 15.73 22.34
N SER A 110 0.28 14.77 23.25
CA SER A 110 0.87 13.43 23.20
C SER A 110 0.54 12.63 21.93
N ARG A 111 -0.60 12.90 21.29
CA ARG A 111 -1.00 12.25 20.02
C ARG A 111 -0.04 12.57 18.87
N ALA A 112 0.72 13.64 18.97
CA ALA A 112 1.71 14.07 17.98
C ALA A 112 3.13 13.60 18.28
N SER A 113 3.33 12.65 19.21
CA SER A 113 4.65 12.13 19.59
C SER A 113 5.44 11.54 18.39
N ASN A 114 4.75 10.99 17.43
CA ASN A 114 5.34 10.46 16.19
C ASN A 114 5.52 11.54 15.10
N GLY A 115 5.23 12.81 15.43
CA GLY A 115 5.25 13.93 14.49
C GLY A 115 3.89 14.27 13.91
N VAL A 116 3.86 15.37 13.15
CA VAL A 116 2.66 15.89 12.49
C VAL A 116 2.95 16.17 11.04
N VAL A 117 2.02 15.79 10.18
CA VAL A 117 1.97 16.20 8.77
C VAL A 117 0.88 17.26 8.61
N LEU A 118 1.30 18.50 8.37
CA LEU A 118 0.40 19.61 8.12
C LEU A 118 0.13 19.74 6.63
N ILE A 119 -1.12 19.65 6.26
CA ILE A 119 -1.60 19.79 4.90
C ILE A 119 -2.38 21.09 4.79
N THR A 120 -1.85 22.03 4.04
CA THR A 120 -2.56 23.28 3.72
C THR A 120 -3.12 23.16 2.31
N THR A 121 -4.42 23.36 2.19
CA THR A 121 -5.08 23.27 0.90
C THR A 121 -5.16 24.64 0.22
N LYS A 122 -5.27 24.62 -1.10
CA LYS A 122 -5.37 25.82 -1.94
C LYS A 122 -6.55 26.69 -1.54
N LYS A 123 -6.34 28.00 -1.57
CA LYS A 123 -7.31 29.04 -1.24
C LYS A 123 -7.45 30.00 -2.43
N GLY A 124 -8.54 30.76 -2.45
CA GLY A 124 -8.72 31.87 -3.39
C GLY A 124 -7.65 32.95 -3.18
N LYS A 125 -7.22 33.55 -4.26
CA LYS A 125 -6.26 34.68 -4.26
C LYS A 125 -6.93 35.87 -4.91
N SER A 126 -6.64 37.08 -4.43
CA SER A 126 -7.08 38.31 -5.12
C SER A 126 -6.43 38.40 -6.51
N GLY A 127 -7.18 38.85 -7.46
CA GLY A 127 -6.74 38.98 -8.84
C GLY A 127 -7.75 38.45 -9.84
N GLN A 128 -7.34 38.44 -11.10
CA GLN A 128 -8.16 37.93 -12.19
C GLN A 128 -8.46 36.45 -12.01
N MET A 129 -9.59 36.04 -12.53
CA MET A 129 -10.01 34.66 -12.54
C MET A 129 -9.00 33.77 -13.26
N LYS A 130 -8.54 32.73 -12.59
CA LYS A 130 -7.62 31.73 -13.13
C LYS A 130 -8.29 30.38 -13.16
N ILE A 131 -8.25 29.73 -14.32
CA ILE A 131 -8.73 28.37 -14.53
C ILE A 131 -7.51 27.49 -14.77
N ASP A 132 -7.34 26.46 -13.96
CA ASP A 132 -6.32 25.44 -14.17
C ASP A 132 -7.03 24.12 -14.49
N PHE A 133 -6.67 23.48 -15.59
CA PHE A 133 -7.14 22.17 -16.00
C PHE A 133 -5.96 21.22 -16.14
N SER A 134 -6.11 20.01 -15.63
CA SER A 134 -5.10 18.94 -15.71
C SER A 134 -5.77 17.62 -16.01
N THR A 135 -5.22 16.88 -16.96
CA THR A 135 -5.61 15.50 -17.24
C THR A 135 -4.37 14.64 -17.37
N SER A 136 -4.45 13.42 -16.84
CA SER A 136 -3.36 12.45 -16.89
C SER A 136 -3.91 11.05 -17.17
N LEU A 137 -3.21 10.32 -18.01
CA LEU A 137 -3.46 8.90 -18.24
C LEU A 137 -2.43 8.07 -17.46
N ILE A 138 -2.90 7.05 -16.78
CA ILE A 138 -2.10 6.17 -15.94
C ILE A 138 -2.15 4.77 -16.54
N SER A 139 -1.01 4.12 -16.65
CA SER A 139 -0.91 2.72 -17.06
C SER A 139 -0.11 1.95 -16.02
N ASN A 140 -0.74 0.94 -15.45
CA ASN A 140 -0.15 0.06 -14.45
C ASN A 140 0.15 -1.29 -15.10
N ALA A 141 1.37 -1.74 -15.00
CA ALA A 141 1.75 -3.06 -15.51
C ALA A 141 2.71 -3.75 -14.52
N LEU A 142 2.61 -5.05 -14.45
CA LEU A 142 3.57 -5.86 -13.69
C LEU A 142 4.95 -5.71 -14.32
N ARG A 143 5.90 -5.23 -13.56
CA ARG A 143 7.27 -5.01 -14.04
C ARG A 143 7.97 -6.31 -14.41
N LYS A 144 7.81 -7.35 -13.58
CA LYS A 144 8.42 -8.66 -13.78
C LYS A 144 7.61 -9.71 -13.05
N LYS A 145 7.32 -10.81 -13.74
CA LYS A 145 6.72 -11.99 -13.10
C LYS A 145 7.73 -12.65 -12.16
N VAL A 146 7.22 -13.28 -11.13
CA VAL A 146 8.02 -14.14 -10.27
C VAL A 146 8.38 -15.38 -11.07
N HIS A 147 9.68 -15.71 -11.13
CA HIS A 147 10.13 -16.90 -11.81
C HIS A 147 9.65 -18.12 -11.02
N ILE A 148 8.74 -18.89 -11.63
CA ILE A 148 8.29 -20.15 -11.08
C ILE A 148 9.18 -21.25 -11.64
N THR A 149 9.61 -22.17 -10.77
CA THR A 149 10.39 -23.31 -11.18
C THR A 149 9.64 -24.12 -12.24
N THR A 150 10.24 -24.25 -13.43
CA THR A 150 9.68 -25.01 -14.55
C THR A 150 10.13 -26.47 -14.56
N TYR A 151 10.98 -26.89 -13.62
CA TYR A 151 11.39 -28.28 -13.51
C TYR A 151 10.18 -29.19 -13.30
N GLY A 152 9.95 -30.11 -14.24
CA GLY A 152 8.86 -31.08 -14.19
C GLY A 152 9.05 -32.17 -13.13
N LYS A 153 10.14 -32.12 -12.36
CA LYS A 153 10.44 -33.10 -11.32
C LYS A 153 10.73 -32.42 -9.99
N GLN A 154 10.36 -33.08 -8.91
CA GLN A 154 10.69 -32.67 -7.54
C GLN A 154 11.06 -33.89 -6.70
N PHE A 155 11.81 -33.68 -5.64
CA PHE A 155 12.04 -34.74 -4.65
C PHE A 155 10.75 -35.11 -3.93
N GLY A 156 10.41 -36.37 -3.92
CA GLY A 156 9.21 -36.88 -3.26
C GLY A 156 9.01 -38.36 -3.52
N THR A 157 8.07 -38.98 -2.88
CA THR A 157 7.57 -40.31 -3.19
C THR A 157 6.29 -40.21 -3.99
N ALA A 158 5.97 -41.21 -4.82
CA ALA A 158 4.73 -41.27 -5.54
C ALA A 158 3.56 -41.15 -4.55
N GLY A 159 2.77 -40.05 -4.65
CA GLY A 159 1.65 -39.72 -3.75
C GLY A 159 1.98 -38.90 -2.51
N LEU A 160 3.25 -38.64 -2.18
CA LEU A 160 3.65 -37.79 -1.06
C LEU A 160 4.39 -36.54 -1.56
N ARG A 161 3.81 -35.38 -1.31
CA ARG A 161 4.49 -34.10 -1.51
C ARG A 161 5.42 -33.82 -0.32
N LEU A 162 6.53 -33.12 -0.56
CA LEU A 162 7.51 -32.79 0.49
C LEU A 162 6.89 -32.16 1.75
N GLY A 163 5.76 -31.42 1.60
CA GLY A 163 5.03 -30.82 2.72
C GLY A 163 4.31 -31.82 3.64
N ASN A 164 4.10 -33.06 3.20
CA ASN A 164 3.38 -34.09 3.97
C ASN A 164 4.29 -35.18 4.54
N ILE A 165 5.61 -35.00 4.47
CA ILE A 165 6.59 -35.98 4.99
C ILE A 165 6.42 -36.20 6.51
N ALA A 166 5.87 -35.24 7.24
CA ALA A 166 5.59 -35.41 8.67
C ALA A 166 4.62 -36.57 8.98
N ASN A 167 3.76 -36.96 8.02
CA ASN A 167 2.77 -38.02 8.16
C ASN A 167 3.19 -39.32 7.45
N ALA A 168 4.34 -39.35 6.80
CA ALA A 168 4.84 -40.56 6.12
C ALA A 168 5.26 -41.68 7.06
N SER A 169 5.39 -41.38 8.34
CA SER A 169 5.70 -42.35 9.40
C SER A 169 4.61 -43.40 9.63
N THR A 170 3.41 -43.23 9.08
CA THR A 170 2.28 -44.13 9.28
C THR A 170 1.84 -44.91 8.05
N SER A 171 2.54 -44.75 6.93
CA SER A 171 2.22 -45.49 5.70
C SER A 171 2.90 -46.88 5.72
N PRO A 172 2.16 -47.98 5.67
CA PRO A 172 2.69 -49.32 5.77
C PRO A 172 3.32 -49.90 4.50
N THR A 173 3.47 -49.12 3.45
CA THR A 173 4.10 -49.56 2.19
C THR A 173 5.59 -49.33 2.23
N PRO A 174 6.43 -50.38 2.23
CA PRO A 174 7.87 -50.25 2.16
C PRO A 174 8.21 -49.66 0.77
N TYR A 175 8.82 -48.50 0.79
CA TYR A 175 9.38 -47.88 -0.38
C TYR A 175 10.66 -48.59 -0.77
N THR A 176 10.73 -49.12 -1.99
CA THR A 176 11.88 -49.89 -2.51
C THR A 176 12.94 -49.02 -3.21
N GLY A 177 12.79 -47.69 -3.24
CA GLY A 177 13.80 -46.76 -3.73
C GLY A 177 14.71 -46.29 -2.61
N GLY A 178 15.96 -45.93 -2.93
CA GLY A 178 16.96 -45.55 -1.97
C GLY A 178 16.52 -44.46 -0.98
N THR A 179 16.30 -44.85 0.25
CA THR A 179 15.84 -43.96 1.33
C THR A 179 17.07 -43.38 2.03
N ILE A 180 17.25 -42.06 2.02
CA ILE A 180 18.17 -41.42 2.95
C ILE A 180 17.37 -41.12 4.22
N SER A 181 17.71 -41.79 5.31
CA SER A 181 17.17 -41.50 6.63
C SER A 181 18.12 -40.63 7.42
N TYR A 182 17.62 -39.56 8.01
CA TYR A 182 18.35 -38.73 8.96
C TYR A 182 17.76 -38.91 10.35
N THR A 183 18.59 -39.36 11.27
CA THR A 183 18.21 -39.50 12.68
C THR A 183 18.64 -38.22 13.40
N ARG A 184 17.67 -37.54 13.99
CA ARG A 184 17.91 -36.35 14.81
C ARG A 184 18.60 -36.71 16.12
N PRO A 185 19.24 -35.76 16.82
CA PRO A 185 19.78 -35.96 18.16
C PRO A 185 18.74 -36.41 19.22
N ASP A 186 17.44 -36.13 18.94
CA ASP A 186 16.31 -36.59 19.78
C ASP A 186 15.89 -38.04 19.55
N GLY A 187 16.63 -38.78 18.68
CA GLY A 187 16.37 -40.17 18.34
C GLY A 187 15.26 -40.37 17.28
N GLN A 188 14.66 -39.32 16.78
CA GLN A 188 13.63 -39.42 15.75
C GLN A 188 14.26 -39.53 14.35
N THR A 189 13.93 -40.61 13.64
CA THR A 189 14.40 -40.85 12.27
C THR A 189 13.42 -40.23 11.29
N ARG A 190 13.89 -39.30 10.45
CA ARG A 190 13.14 -38.76 9.34
C ARG A 190 13.63 -39.35 8.03
N ILE A 191 12.71 -39.82 7.22
CA ILE A 191 12.97 -40.33 5.89
C ILE A 191 12.98 -39.12 4.94
N LEU A 192 14.11 -38.87 4.27
CA LEU A 192 14.22 -37.93 3.18
C LEU A 192 13.88 -38.65 1.89
N ALA A 193 12.94 -38.12 1.12
CA ALA A 193 12.61 -38.67 -0.17
C ALA A 193 13.77 -38.41 -1.17
N THR A 194 14.28 -39.47 -1.79
CA THR A 194 15.41 -39.41 -2.72
C THR A 194 14.98 -39.46 -4.16
N ASP A 195 13.74 -39.85 -4.45
CA ASP A 195 13.28 -40.00 -5.82
C ASP A 195 12.79 -38.68 -6.41
N LEU A 196 13.04 -38.56 -7.70
CA LEU A 196 12.50 -37.52 -8.52
C LEU A 196 11.16 -37.99 -9.09
N VAL A 197 10.07 -37.39 -8.61
CA VAL A 197 8.72 -37.61 -9.11
C VAL A 197 8.30 -36.52 -10.09
N ASP A 198 7.53 -36.91 -11.08
CA ASP A 198 6.99 -35.96 -12.06
C ASP A 198 5.92 -35.09 -11.39
N VAL A 199 6.01 -33.77 -11.65
CA VAL A 199 5.08 -32.78 -11.11
C VAL A 199 4.65 -31.84 -12.21
N THR A 200 3.35 -31.74 -12.40
CA THR A 200 2.76 -30.71 -13.27
C THR A 200 2.78 -29.38 -12.53
N ARG A 201 3.43 -28.37 -13.10
CA ARG A 201 3.47 -27.03 -12.53
C ARG A 201 2.66 -26.09 -13.38
N TYR A 202 1.86 -25.29 -12.71
CA TYR A 202 1.00 -24.31 -13.35
C TYR A 202 1.46 -22.91 -12.97
N ASP A 203 1.55 -22.02 -13.97
CA ASP A 203 1.76 -20.59 -13.75
C ASP A 203 0.42 -19.87 -13.87
N TYR A 204 -0.14 -19.47 -12.74
CA TYR A 204 -1.40 -18.74 -12.67
C TYR A 204 -1.20 -17.22 -12.69
N GLN A 205 0.02 -16.72 -12.86
CA GLN A 205 0.28 -15.29 -12.81
C GLN A 205 -0.46 -14.54 -13.92
N ASP A 206 -0.60 -15.13 -15.11
CA ASP A 206 -1.33 -14.52 -16.22
C ASP A 206 -2.85 -14.46 -15.98
N ASN A 207 -3.37 -15.32 -15.10
CA ASN A 207 -4.78 -15.32 -14.73
C ASN A 207 -5.10 -14.29 -13.63
N ILE A 208 -4.09 -13.81 -12.92
CA ILE A 208 -4.24 -12.88 -11.77
C ILE A 208 -3.86 -11.47 -12.17
N PHE A 209 -2.83 -11.31 -13.01
CA PHE A 209 -2.29 -10.00 -13.36
C PHE A 209 -2.74 -9.54 -14.74
N HIS A 210 -3.08 -8.27 -14.83
CA HIS A 210 -3.40 -7.60 -16.08
C HIS A 210 -2.78 -6.20 -16.14
N LYS A 211 -2.91 -5.54 -17.28
CA LYS A 211 -2.55 -4.12 -17.41
C LYS A 211 -3.75 -3.29 -16.98
N GLY A 212 -3.58 -2.55 -15.88
CA GLY A 212 -4.57 -1.60 -15.41
C GLY A 212 -4.43 -0.25 -16.12
N LEU A 213 -5.54 0.40 -16.39
CA LEU A 213 -5.61 1.74 -16.94
C LEU A 213 -6.26 2.68 -15.91
N GLY A 214 -5.80 3.92 -15.90
CA GLY A 214 -6.35 4.93 -15.03
C GLY A 214 -6.39 6.31 -15.70
N THR A 215 -7.16 7.21 -15.08
CA THR A 215 -7.25 8.60 -15.49
C THR A 215 -7.36 9.49 -14.26
N ASP A 216 -6.69 10.64 -14.29
CA ASP A 216 -6.81 11.71 -13.31
C ASP A 216 -7.19 12.98 -14.04
N ASN A 217 -8.40 13.46 -13.80
CA ASN A 217 -8.94 14.68 -14.40
C ASN A 217 -9.24 15.68 -13.29
N TYR A 218 -8.73 16.87 -13.42
CA TYR A 218 -8.87 17.91 -12.42
C TYR A 218 -9.07 19.27 -13.06
N ILE A 219 -10.01 20.03 -12.51
CA ILE A 219 -10.26 21.41 -12.87
C ILE A 219 -10.31 22.27 -11.62
N SER A 220 -9.74 23.45 -11.64
CA SER A 220 -9.89 24.42 -10.57
C SER A 220 -10.10 25.84 -11.10
N LEU A 221 -10.88 26.60 -10.35
CA LEU A 221 -11.22 27.97 -10.59
C LEU A 221 -10.86 28.79 -9.35
N SER A 222 -10.02 29.81 -9.51
CA SER A 222 -9.62 30.68 -8.41
C SER A 222 -9.62 32.14 -8.87
N GLY A 223 -9.96 33.02 -7.93
CA GLY A 223 -9.96 34.48 -8.21
C GLY A 223 -10.52 35.24 -7.02
N GLY A 224 -10.70 36.54 -7.21
CA GLY A 224 -11.34 37.36 -6.21
C GLY A 224 -10.85 38.79 -6.17
N SER A 225 -11.53 39.58 -5.37
CA SER A 225 -11.13 40.94 -5.02
C SER A 225 -10.44 40.97 -3.66
N ASP A 226 -10.09 42.15 -3.18
CA ASP A 226 -9.54 42.30 -1.81
C ASP A 226 -10.54 41.93 -0.70
N LYS A 227 -11.85 42.02 -1.00
CA LYS A 227 -12.92 41.73 -0.05
C LYS A 227 -13.43 40.28 -0.13
N THR A 228 -13.40 39.69 -1.30
CA THR A 228 -13.95 38.34 -1.52
C THR A 228 -13.01 37.53 -2.38
N LYS A 229 -12.59 36.38 -1.89
CA LYS A 229 -11.72 35.43 -2.60
C LYS A 229 -12.42 34.10 -2.70
N TYR A 230 -12.36 33.49 -3.87
CA TYR A 230 -13.01 32.21 -4.10
C TYR A 230 -12.06 31.19 -4.71
N TYR A 231 -12.28 29.94 -4.34
CA TYR A 231 -11.63 28.79 -4.91
C TYR A 231 -12.64 27.66 -5.05
N PHE A 232 -12.73 27.12 -6.26
CA PHE A 232 -13.54 25.93 -6.56
C PHE A 232 -12.64 24.92 -7.27
N SER A 233 -12.80 23.66 -6.93
CA SER A 233 -12.15 22.58 -7.67
C SER A 233 -13.05 21.37 -7.78
N GLY A 234 -12.86 20.63 -8.88
CA GLY A 234 -13.48 19.33 -9.13
C GLY A 234 -12.44 18.35 -9.65
N GLY A 235 -12.47 17.13 -9.16
CA GLY A 235 -11.56 16.09 -9.59
C GLY A 235 -12.26 14.74 -9.76
N TYR A 236 -11.86 14.04 -10.79
CA TYR A 236 -12.24 12.64 -11.01
C TYR A 236 -10.98 11.83 -11.22
N TYR A 237 -10.77 10.86 -10.35
CA TYR A 237 -9.66 9.93 -10.39
C TYR A 237 -10.20 8.50 -10.50
N LYS A 238 -9.71 7.75 -11.47
CA LYS A 238 -9.93 6.31 -11.62
C LYS A 238 -8.59 5.64 -11.84
N ASN A 239 -8.32 4.58 -11.13
CA ASN A 239 -7.11 3.79 -11.31
C ASN A 239 -7.41 2.31 -11.12
N GLU A 240 -7.10 1.50 -12.12
CA GLU A 240 -7.18 0.05 -12.06
C GLU A 240 -5.83 -0.51 -11.63
N GLY A 241 -5.84 -1.43 -10.67
CA GLY A 241 -4.65 -2.12 -10.21
C GLY A 241 -4.14 -3.15 -11.21
N ILE A 242 -3.00 -3.74 -10.90
CA ILE A 242 -2.43 -4.83 -11.71
C ILE A 242 -3.07 -6.18 -11.42
N ILE A 243 -3.83 -6.31 -10.33
CA ILE A 243 -4.58 -7.52 -9.95
C ILE A 243 -6.01 -7.36 -10.46
N ILE A 244 -6.53 -8.37 -11.13
CA ILE A 244 -7.91 -8.39 -11.64
C ILE A 244 -8.89 -8.14 -10.48
N GLY A 245 -9.83 -7.20 -10.69
CA GLY A 245 -10.85 -6.85 -9.69
C GLY A 245 -10.42 -5.79 -8.67
N THR A 246 -9.20 -5.25 -8.77
CA THR A 246 -8.78 -4.13 -7.92
C THR A 246 -8.91 -2.82 -8.68
N ASP A 247 -9.79 -1.95 -8.23
CA ASP A 247 -9.94 -0.60 -8.78
C ASP A 247 -10.22 0.42 -7.66
N PHE A 248 -9.84 1.66 -7.93
CA PHE A 248 -10.10 2.77 -7.04
C PHE A 248 -10.65 3.95 -7.83
N ARG A 249 -11.74 4.55 -7.33
CA ARG A 249 -12.38 5.72 -7.91
C ARG A 249 -12.59 6.77 -6.84
N ARG A 250 -12.32 8.01 -7.20
CA ARG A 250 -12.49 9.14 -6.30
C ARG A 250 -13.10 10.32 -7.05
N PHE A 251 -14.14 10.90 -6.48
CA PHE A 251 -14.72 12.16 -6.88
C PHE A 251 -14.47 13.18 -5.78
N ASN A 252 -13.90 14.31 -6.14
CA ASN A 252 -13.65 15.40 -5.20
C ASN A 252 -14.34 16.66 -5.72
N PHE A 253 -14.98 17.35 -4.80
CA PHE A 253 -15.44 18.71 -5.01
C PHE A 253 -15.02 19.55 -3.81
N LYS A 254 -14.46 20.72 -4.07
CA LYS A 254 -14.05 21.65 -3.03
C LYS A 254 -14.52 23.04 -3.38
N SER A 255 -15.09 23.73 -2.41
CA SER A 255 -15.41 25.14 -2.49
C SER A 255 -14.88 25.88 -1.26
N ARG A 256 -14.38 27.08 -1.48
CA ARG A 256 -13.91 27.97 -0.42
C ARG A 256 -14.16 29.43 -0.85
N LEU A 257 -14.85 30.13 0.01
CA LEU A 257 -15.13 31.55 -0.10
C LEU A 257 -14.38 32.31 0.99
#